data_f1638c880c7167eff5900f24f7d72bd9
#
_entry.id   f1638c880c7167eff5900f24f7d72bd9
#
_cell.length_a   1.000
_cell.length_b   1.000
_cell.length_c   1.000
_cell.angle_alpha   90.00
_cell.angle_beta   90.00
_cell.angle_gamma   90.00
#
_symmetry.space_group_name_H-M   'P 1'
#
loop_
_entity.id
_entity.type
_entity.pdbx_description
1 polymer ?
#
loop_
_entity_poly.entity_id
_entity_poly.type
_entity_poly.pdbx_seq_one_letter_code
_entity_poly.pdbx_strand_id
1 'polypeptide(L)'
;MSALSGRPGSTLVGLPVAAFVAVAVSRRASGRRSLLAGGAVIAGNLAVGGVALALSIDPSFWIVLFSGAVVPVGYVVGEAVVTERDGRIGLVGPFVLVGGVLLGAFVEDVVGATGPDTWLTPTLLLNSWNGIEPARAGAYPSIVGSIMIVSVMALLSFPVGVGAAIYLEEYAPDTGLAGRFSNFVEINIANLAGVPSVVYGLLGLALFNNALDFPPGIVISASATLGLLILPIVIVSAQEAIRAVPDSLRQGSYGMGASRWQTLRNVVLPEAIPGILTGTILALGRAIGETAPLIVISVPVFGGTPGSLFTSGAALPLRIFASSANAIPAYRKGVLAALAVVLLVYSTTIRTTRPTSRSIPR
;
A
#
# COMPACT_ATOMS: atom_id res chain seq x y z
N MET A 1 -2.94 34.96 18.23
CA MET A 1 -4.13 35.11 17.36
C MET A 1 -3.67 35.35 15.95
N SER A 2 -3.22 34.30 15.24
CA SER A 2 -2.93 34.37 13.79
C SER A 2 -2.69 32.93 13.24
N ALA A 3 -3.69 32.06 13.29
CA ALA A 3 -3.58 30.72 12.75
C ALA A 3 -4.96 30.14 12.34
N LEU A 4 -5.76 30.95 11.65
CA LEU A 4 -7.02 30.49 11.05
C LEU A 4 -7.07 30.91 9.58
N SER A 5 -5.99 30.61 8.82
CA SER A 5 -6.05 30.61 7.35
C SER A 5 -6.08 29.17 6.82
N GLY A 6 -6.98 28.35 7.33
CA GLY A 6 -7.31 27.07 6.72
C GLY A 6 -7.95 27.32 5.36
N ARG A 7 -7.23 27.01 4.29
CA ARG A 7 -7.72 27.15 2.91
C ARG A 7 -8.95 26.25 2.70
N PRO A 8 -10.14 26.79 2.42
CA PRO A 8 -11.35 25.99 2.20
C PRO A 8 -11.30 25.12 0.93
N GLY A 9 -10.24 25.26 0.12
CA GLY A 9 -10.09 24.49 -1.12
C GLY A 9 -9.69 23.01 -0.93
N SER A 10 -9.13 22.65 0.21
CA SER A 10 -8.63 21.29 0.45
C SER A 10 -9.72 20.28 0.84
N THR A 11 -10.76 20.72 1.53
CA THR A 11 -11.95 19.91 1.86
C THR A 11 -12.79 19.56 0.64
N LEU A 12 -12.75 20.40 -0.42
CA LEU A 12 -13.49 20.18 -1.65
C LEU A 12 -12.94 19.04 -2.50
N VAL A 13 -11.67 18.67 -2.36
CA VAL A 13 -11.05 17.56 -3.12
C VAL A 13 -11.34 16.19 -2.47
N GLY A 14 -11.43 16.12 -1.15
CA GLY A 14 -11.70 14.88 -0.43
C GLY A 14 -13.13 14.37 -0.59
N LEU A 15 -14.12 15.26 -0.66
CA LEU A 15 -15.53 14.89 -0.84
C LEU A 15 -15.83 14.16 -2.14
N PRO A 16 -15.34 14.59 -3.33
CA PRO A 16 -15.53 13.83 -4.57
C PRO A 16 -14.92 12.44 -4.53
N VAL A 17 -13.75 12.28 -3.91
CA VAL A 17 -13.09 10.97 -3.77
C VAL A 17 -13.92 10.05 -2.86
N ALA A 18 -14.39 10.55 -1.72
CA ALA A 18 -15.26 9.81 -0.81
C ALA A 18 -16.60 9.42 -1.46
N ALA A 19 -17.20 10.32 -2.25
CA ALA A 19 -18.42 10.06 -3.00
C ALA A 19 -18.19 9.02 -4.10
N PHE A 20 -17.07 9.10 -4.84
CA PHE A 20 -16.73 8.10 -5.85
C PHE A 20 -16.54 6.71 -5.25
N VAL A 21 -15.81 6.60 -4.13
CA VAL A 21 -15.62 5.33 -3.42
C VAL A 21 -16.94 4.81 -2.86
N ALA A 22 -17.79 5.67 -2.29
CA ALA A 22 -19.12 5.30 -1.81
C ALA A 22 -19.99 4.72 -2.93
N VAL A 23 -19.97 5.33 -4.12
CA VAL A 23 -20.68 4.84 -5.32
C VAL A 23 -20.08 3.51 -5.81
N ALA A 24 -18.75 3.38 -5.83
CA ALA A 24 -18.09 2.14 -6.24
C ALA A 24 -18.41 0.97 -5.31
N VAL A 25 -18.42 1.21 -4.00
CA VAL A 25 -18.79 0.22 -2.97
C VAL A 25 -20.27 -0.12 -3.06
N SER A 26 -21.15 0.88 -3.23
CA SER A 26 -22.60 0.67 -3.33
C SER A 26 -23.01 -0.14 -4.56
N ARG A 27 -22.28 0.00 -5.69
CA ARG A 27 -22.55 -0.77 -6.91
C ARG A 27 -22.26 -2.28 -6.78
N ARG A 28 -21.45 -2.69 -5.81
CA ARG A 28 -21.13 -4.11 -5.54
C ARG A 28 -22.12 -4.78 -4.58
N ALA A 29 -22.89 -3.99 -3.85
CA ALA A 29 -23.94 -4.49 -2.93
C ALA A 29 -25.30 -4.40 -3.60
N SER A 30 -26.21 -5.37 -3.37
CA SER A 30 -27.57 -5.36 -3.93
C SER A 30 -28.60 -4.79 -2.95
N GLY A 31 -29.53 -3.99 -3.44
CA GLY A 31 -30.68 -3.50 -2.71
C GLY A 31 -30.39 -2.58 -1.52
N ARG A 32 -31.10 -2.75 -0.40
CA ARG A 32 -31.01 -1.91 0.81
C ARG A 32 -29.58 -1.88 1.41
N ARG A 33 -28.79 -2.93 1.18
CA ARG A 33 -27.39 -3.02 1.65
C ARG A 33 -26.45 -2.05 0.92
N SER A 34 -26.76 -1.67 -0.33
CA SER A 34 -25.97 -0.71 -1.10
C SER A 34 -26.05 0.70 -0.50
N LEU A 35 -27.24 1.12 -0.10
CA LEU A 35 -27.45 2.42 0.54
C LEU A 35 -26.77 2.50 1.92
N LEU A 36 -26.83 1.41 2.70
CA LEU A 36 -26.18 1.33 4.00
C LEU A 36 -24.65 1.36 3.86
N ALA A 37 -24.09 0.64 2.89
CA ALA A 37 -22.63 0.65 2.63
C ALA A 37 -22.14 2.03 2.16
N GLY A 38 -22.84 2.67 1.22
CA GLY A 38 -22.51 4.03 0.78
C GLY A 38 -22.62 5.06 1.90
N GLY A 39 -23.68 4.98 2.70
CA GLY A 39 -23.90 5.84 3.87
C GLY A 39 -22.81 5.65 4.94
N ALA A 40 -22.41 4.41 5.22
CA ALA A 40 -21.34 4.10 6.17
C ALA A 40 -19.98 4.68 5.75
N VAL A 41 -19.64 4.64 4.44
CA VAL A 41 -18.43 5.25 3.89
C VAL A 41 -18.43 6.76 4.09
N ILE A 42 -19.54 7.43 3.77
CA ILE A 42 -19.66 8.88 3.93
C ILE A 42 -19.62 9.27 5.43
N ALA A 43 -20.37 8.58 6.28
CA ALA A 43 -20.38 8.83 7.72
C ALA A 43 -18.99 8.60 8.35
N GLY A 44 -18.28 7.53 7.93
CA GLY A 44 -16.91 7.24 8.36
C GLY A 44 -15.93 8.35 7.96
N ASN A 45 -16.00 8.87 6.72
CA ASN A 45 -15.19 10.00 6.28
C ASN A 45 -15.46 11.28 7.07
N LEU A 46 -16.73 11.58 7.36
CA LEU A 46 -17.09 12.74 8.18
C LEU A 46 -16.62 12.60 9.63
N ALA A 47 -16.73 11.40 10.21
CA ALA A 47 -16.23 11.12 11.56
C ALA A 47 -14.71 11.26 11.64
N VAL A 48 -13.97 10.70 10.67
CA VAL A 48 -12.49 10.83 10.60
C VAL A 48 -12.07 12.28 10.38
N GLY A 49 -12.78 13.01 9.51
CA GLY A 49 -12.56 14.46 9.34
C GLY A 49 -12.77 15.25 10.62
N GLY A 50 -13.82 14.93 11.38
CA GLY A 50 -14.10 15.54 12.69
C GLY A 50 -13.01 15.24 13.73
N VAL A 51 -12.53 14.00 13.80
CA VAL A 51 -11.41 13.61 14.68
C VAL A 51 -10.12 14.30 14.25
N ALA A 52 -9.84 14.40 12.95
CA ALA A 52 -8.67 15.10 12.43
C ALA A 52 -8.66 16.59 12.82
N LEU A 53 -9.83 17.25 12.72
CA LEU A 53 -9.99 18.64 13.19
C LEU A 53 -9.74 18.77 14.70
N ALA A 54 -10.28 17.86 15.51
CA ALA A 54 -10.09 17.87 16.96
C ALA A 54 -8.62 17.66 17.36
N LEU A 55 -7.85 16.89 16.55
CA LEU A 55 -6.42 16.65 16.74
C LEU A 55 -5.52 17.70 16.06
N SER A 56 -6.08 18.77 15.47
CA SER A 56 -5.34 19.79 14.72
C SER A 56 -4.51 19.23 13.55
N ILE A 57 -5.01 18.17 12.93
CA ILE A 57 -4.41 17.54 11.75
C ILE A 57 -5.12 18.08 10.50
N ASP A 58 -4.39 18.27 9.39
CA ASP A 58 -5.02 18.74 8.14
C ASP A 58 -6.10 17.76 7.66
N PRO A 59 -7.39 18.16 7.68
CA PRO A 59 -8.50 17.26 7.37
C PRO A 59 -8.46 16.73 5.94
N SER A 60 -7.94 17.50 5.01
CA SER A 60 -7.89 17.13 3.59
C SER A 60 -6.98 15.94 3.34
N PHE A 61 -5.86 15.88 4.03
CA PHE A 61 -4.92 14.79 3.96
C PHE A 61 -5.55 13.48 4.48
N TRP A 62 -6.21 13.54 5.63
CA TRP A 62 -6.86 12.38 6.23
C TRP A 62 -8.04 11.88 5.41
N ILE A 63 -8.83 12.77 4.79
CA ILE A 63 -9.94 12.38 3.93
C ILE A 63 -9.43 11.63 2.69
N VAL A 64 -8.35 12.10 2.05
CA VAL A 64 -7.77 11.43 0.88
C VAL A 64 -7.16 10.06 1.27
N LEU A 65 -6.42 10.01 2.36
CA LEU A 65 -5.81 8.77 2.85
C LEU A 65 -6.89 7.76 3.28
N PHE A 66 -7.89 8.21 4.02
CA PHE A 66 -8.98 7.37 4.49
C PHE A 66 -9.82 6.85 3.33
N SER A 67 -10.20 7.72 2.40
CA SER A 67 -11.00 7.31 1.23
C SER A 67 -10.22 6.43 0.26
N GLY A 68 -8.94 6.75 0.01
CA GLY A 68 -8.12 6.07 -0.99
C GLY A 68 -7.49 4.76 -0.50
N ALA A 69 -7.19 4.63 0.77
CA ALA A 69 -6.53 3.47 1.33
C ALA A 69 -7.36 2.74 2.41
N VAL A 70 -7.80 3.45 3.45
CA VAL A 70 -8.42 2.81 4.61
C VAL A 70 -9.80 2.22 4.28
N VAL A 71 -10.63 2.94 3.51
CA VAL A 71 -11.98 2.47 3.15
C VAL A 71 -11.94 1.29 2.18
N PRO A 72 -11.18 1.31 1.07
CA PRO A 72 -11.08 0.14 0.19
C PRO A 72 -10.50 -1.08 0.90
N VAL A 73 -9.43 -0.92 1.66
CA VAL A 73 -8.82 -1.99 2.43
C VAL A 73 -9.77 -2.48 3.53
N GLY A 74 -10.38 -1.57 4.29
CA GLY A 74 -11.35 -1.89 5.33
C GLY A 74 -12.60 -2.58 4.79
N TYR A 75 -13.06 -2.23 3.58
CA TYR A 75 -14.17 -2.93 2.93
C TYR A 75 -13.78 -4.36 2.55
N VAL A 76 -12.63 -4.56 1.90
CA VAL A 76 -12.14 -5.90 1.50
C VAL A 76 -11.90 -6.77 2.73
N VAL A 77 -11.26 -6.22 3.76
CA VAL A 77 -11.04 -6.91 5.04
C VAL A 77 -12.37 -7.21 5.74
N GLY A 78 -13.28 -6.24 5.80
CA GLY A 78 -14.60 -6.42 6.39
C GLY A 78 -15.44 -7.48 5.68
N GLU A 79 -15.42 -7.51 4.35
CA GLU A 79 -16.09 -8.53 3.55
C GLU A 79 -15.49 -9.92 3.81
N ALA A 80 -14.15 -10.04 3.81
CA ALA A 80 -13.44 -11.29 4.12
C ALA A 80 -13.75 -11.79 5.54
N VAL A 81 -13.80 -10.90 6.53
CA VAL A 81 -14.10 -11.24 7.93
C VAL A 81 -15.55 -11.70 8.11
N VAL A 82 -16.49 -11.05 7.41
CA VAL A 82 -17.93 -11.37 7.54
C VAL A 82 -18.27 -12.66 6.79
N THR A 83 -17.64 -12.87 5.62
CA THR A 83 -18.02 -13.98 4.73
C THR A 83 -17.24 -15.26 4.96
N GLU A 84 -16.01 -15.19 5.52
CA GLU A 84 -15.10 -16.35 5.59
C GLU A 84 -14.52 -16.59 6.98
N ARG A 85 -14.50 -17.89 7.38
CA ARG A 85 -13.90 -18.31 8.65
C ARG A 85 -12.38 -18.10 8.68
N ASP A 86 -11.71 -18.31 7.55
CA ASP A 86 -10.26 -18.17 7.41
C ASP A 86 -9.83 -16.71 7.41
N GLY A 87 -10.64 -15.78 6.88
CA GLY A 87 -10.43 -14.35 6.96
C GLY A 87 -10.44 -13.82 8.41
N ARG A 88 -11.26 -14.43 9.28
CA ARG A 88 -11.28 -14.11 10.72
C ARG A 88 -10.00 -14.54 11.44
N ILE A 89 -9.45 -15.69 11.06
CA ILE A 89 -8.20 -16.22 11.65
C ILE A 89 -7.01 -15.34 11.21
N GLY A 90 -6.97 -14.86 9.98
CA GLY A 90 -5.92 -13.98 9.48
C GLY A 90 -5.82 -12.63 10.22
N LEU A 91 -6.96 -12.08 10.68
CA LEU A 91 -6.98 -10.86 11.48
C LEU A 91 -6.52 -11.07 12.93
N VAL A 92 -6.58 -12.30 13.45
CA VAL A 92 -6.17 -12.59 14.83
C VAL A 92 -4.69 -12.30 15.03
N GLY A 93 -3.83 -12.55 14.02
CA GLY A 93 -2.37 -12.34 14.14
C GLY A 93 -1.98 -10.91 14.54
N PRO A 94 -2.33 -9.86 13.76
CA PRO A 94 -2.06 -8.47 14.12
C PRO A 94 -2.69 -8.05 15.45
N PHE A 95 -3.94 -8.50 15.75
CA PHE A 95 -4.60 -8.18 17.01
C PHE A 95 -3.95 -8.86 18.21
N VAL A 96 -3.51 -10.10 18.09
CA VAL A 96 -2.78 -10.81 19.16
C VAL A 96 -1.43 -10.13 19.43
N LEU A 97 -0.74 -9.69 18.37
CA LEU A 97 0.56 -9.04 18.50
C LEU A 97 0.43 -7.66 19.18
N VAL A 98 -0.45 -6.80 18.67
CA VAL A 98 -0.71 -5.48 19.26
C VAL A 98 -1.36 -5.62 20.65
N GLY A 99 -2.36 -6.48 20.78
CA GLY A 99 -3.06 -6.73 22.04
C GLY A 99 -2.13 -7.35 23.09
N GLY A 100 -1.22 -8.24 22.71
CA GLY A 100 -0.21 -8.82 23.59
C GLY A 100 0.78 -7.78 24.13
N VAL A 101 1.24 -6.86 23.27
CA VAL A 101 2.12 -5.75 23.69
C VAL A 101 1.39 -4.80 24.63
N LEU A 102 0.16 -4.40 24.28
CA LEU A 102 -0.64 -3.50 25.13
C LEU A 102 -1.03 -4.15 26.47
N LEU A 103 -1.38 -5.44 26.44
CA LEU A 103 -1.69 -6.21 27.66
C LEU A 103 -0.44 -6.38 28.52
N GLY A 104 0.73 -6.63 27.91
CA GLY A 104 2.01 -6.69 28.61
C GLY A 104 2.32 -5.37 29.32
N ALA A 105 2.17 -4.23 28.63
CA ALA A 105 2.36 -2.92 29.22
C ALA A 105 1.36 -2.63 30.37
N PHE A 106 0.09 -3.03 30.20
CA PHE A 106 -0.91 -2.89 31.26
C PHE A 106 -0.61 -3.76 32.48
N VAL A 107 -0.20 -5.01 32.29
CA VAL A 107 0.18 -5.92 33.38
C VAL A 107 1.40 -5.40 34.15
N GLU A 108 2.39 -4.86 33.43
CA GLU A 108 3.57 -4.20 34.01
C GLU A 108 3.18 -3.06 34.95
N ASP A 109 2.27 -2.19 34.49
CA ASP A 109 1.77 -1.05 35.26
C ASP A 109 0.97 -1.49 36.51
N VAL A 110 0.12 -2.51 36.37
CA VAL A 110 -0.73 -3.03 37.49
C VAL A 110 0.05 -3.83 38.50
N VAL A 111 1.03 -4.63 38.07
CA VAL A 111 1.80 -5.52 38.98
C VAL A 111 3.00 -4.78 39.58
N GLY A 112 3.34 -3.59 39.09
CA GLY A 112 4.52 -2.82 39.51
C GLY A 112 5.84 -3.56 39.21
N ALA A 113 5.81 -4.47 38.27
CA ALA A 113 7.01 -5.17 37.83
C ALA A 113 7.82 -4.20 36.94
N THR A 114 9.10 -4.00 37.25
CA THR A 114 10.02 -3.30 36.37
C THR A 114 10.33 -4.19 35.18
N GLY A 115 9.46 -4.17 34.15
CA GLY A 115 9.71 -4.81 32.87
C GLY A 115 10.67 -4.00 32.01
N PRO A 116 11.08 -4.54 30.86
CA PRO A 116 11.86 -3.75 29.90
C PRO A 116 11.03 -2.55 29.41
N ASP A 117 11.65 -1.36 29.39
CA ASP A 117 11.01 -0.15 28.86
C ASP A 117 10.26 -0.42 27.57
N THR A 118 8.93 -0.27 27.58
CA THR A 118 8.12 -0.44 26.36
C THR A 118 8.20 0.85 25.52
N TRP A 119 8.86 0.75 24.37
CA TRP A 119 9.02 1.87 23.43
C TRP A 119 7.85 2.00 22.45
N LEU A 120 6.95 1.01 22.40
CA LEU A 120 5.74 1.06 21.61
C LEU A 120 4.63 1.80 22.37
N THR A 121 4.77 3.10 22.44
CA THR A 121 3.84 4.00 23.14
C THR A 121 2.95 4.75 22.14
N PRO A 122 1.78 5.28 22.59
CA PRO A 122 1.00 6.21 21.77
C PRO A 122 1.82 7.41 21.28
N THR A 123 2.77 7.87 22.09
CA THR A 123 3.71 8.94 21.74
C THR A 123 4.53 8.61 20.50
N LEU A 124 5.04 7.39 20.39
CA LEU A 124 5.76 6.94 19.20
C LEU A 124 4.89 6.98 17.94
N LEU A 125 3.63 6.63 18.04
CA LEU A 125 2.73 6.55 16.89
C LEU A 125 2.20 7.92 16.45
N LEU A 126 2.03 8.87 17.39
CA LEU A 126 1.32 10.13 17.16
C LEU A 126 2.24 11.35 17.04
N ASN A 127 3.45 11.28 17.58
CA ASN A 127 4.35 12.41 17.60
C ASN A 127 5.30 12.44 16.40
N SER A 128 5.83 13.63 16.16
CA SER A 128 6.97 13.83 15.28
C SER A 128 8.27 13.39 15.95
N TRP A 129 9.35 13.34 15.18
CA TRP A 129 10.65 12.93 15.71
C TRP A 129 11.18 13.92 16.74
N ASN A 130 11.70 13.36 17.82
CA ASN A 130 12.56 14.06 18.77
C ASN A 130 13.94 13.38 18.74
N GLY A 131 14.99 14.14 18.45
CA GLY A 131 16.37 13.64 18.36
C GLY A 131 17.13 13.68 19.68
N ILE A 132 16.56 14.29 20.72
CA ILE A 132 17.20 14.54 22.01
C ILE A 132 16.64 13.60 23.08
N GLU A 133 15.33 13.49 23.15
CA GLU A 133 14.63 12.69 24.16
C GLU A 133 14.01 11.43 23.52
N PRO A 134 14.58 10.24 23.73
CA PRO A 134 14.04 8.99 23.18
C PRO A 134 12.60 8.69 23.58
N ALA A 135 12.20 9.03 24.80
CA ALA A 135 10.84 8.84 25.29
C ALA A 135 9.78 9.68 24.55
N ARG A 136 10.18 10.76 23.89
CA ARG A 136 9.33 11.61 23.04
C ARG A 136 9.52 11.37 21.55
N ALA A 137 10.34 10.38 21.19
CA ALA A 137 10.56 10.04 19.80
C ALA A 137 9.25 9.57 19.16
N GLY A 138 8.88 10.21 18.03
CA GLY A 138 7.69 9.84 17.27
C GLY A 138 8.02 9.35 15.86
N ALA A 139 7.13 8.56 15.30
CA ALA A 139 7.26 7.99 13.96
C ALA A 139 6.12 8.42 13.02
N TYR A 140 5.19 9.23 13.49
CA TYR A 140 4.00 9.64 12.75
C TYR A 140 4.29 10.09 11.31
N PRO A 141 5.24 11.04 11.05
CA PRO A 141 5.54 11.47 9.69
C PRO A 141 6.05 10.33 8.79
N SER A 142 6.84 9.40 9.34
CA SER A 142 7.37 8.27 8.61
C SER A 142 6.30 7.20 8.32
N ILE A 143 5.36 7.00 9.23
CA ILE A 143 4.21 6.10 9.02
C ILE A 143 3.34 6.66 7.90
N VAL A 144 2.96 7.93 7.99
CA VAL A 144 2.13 8.59 6.99
C VAL A 144 2.82 8.62 5.63
N GLY A 145 4.09 8.99 5.60
CA GLY A 145 4.87 9.03 4.37
C GLY A 145 5.00 7.66 3.72
N SER A 146 5.24 6.60 4.50
CA SER A 146 5.25 5.22 3.96
C SER A 146 3.91 4.81 3.37
N ILE A 147 2.81 5.12 4.04
CA ILE A 147 1.47 4.81 3.53
C ILE A 147 1.21 5.56 2.22
N MET A 148 1.58 6.84 2.13
CA MET A 148 1.45 7.62 0.90
C MET A 148 2.29 7.05 -0.23
N ILE A 149 3.58 6.82 0.02
CA ILE A 149 4.50 6.28 -0.97
C ILE A 149 3.99 4.94 -1.52
N VAL A 150 3.58 4.01 -0.66
CA VAL A 150 3.10 2.68 -1.07
C VAL A 150 1.77 2.77 -1.80
N SER A 151 0.85 3.64 -1.36
CA SER A 151 -0.45 3.81 -2.02
C SER A 151 -0.30 4.36 -3.44
N VAL A 152 0.54 5.39 -3.60
CA VAL A 152 0.80 5.99 -4.92
C VAL A 152 1.59 5.03 -5.81
N MET A 153 2.59 4.34 -5.27
CA MET A 153 3.32 3.28 -5.96
C MET A 153 2.38 2.21 -6.51
N ALA A 154 1.45 1.72 -5.68
CA ALA A 154 0.46 0.71 -6.09
C ALA A 154 -0.45 1.24 -7.20
N LEU A 155 -0.92 2.49 -7.08
CA LEU A 155 -1.78 3.13 -8.07
C LEU A 155 -1.09 3.31 -9.43
N LEU A 156 0.21 3.55 -9.43
CA LEU A 156 1.00 3.70 -10.65
C LEU A 156 1.36 2.34 -11.27
N SER A 157 1.87 1.41 -10.46
CA SER A 157 2.44 0.16 -10.97
C SER A 157 1.39 -0.92 -11.27
N PHE A 158 0.30 -0.99 -10.51
CA PHE A 158 -0.71 -2.04 -10.71
C PHE A 158 -1.43 -1.94 -12.07
N PRO A 159 -2.00 -0.80 -12.48
CA PRO A 159 -2.68 -0.72 -13.78
C PRO A 159 -1.72 -0.94 -14.96
N VAL A 160 -0.50 -0.38 -14.86
CA VAL A 160 0.51 -0.52 -15.92
C VAL A 160 1.00 -1.98 -16.00
N GLY A 161 1.31 -2.58 -14.85
CA GLY A 161 1.80 -3.96 -14.81
C GLY A 161 0.77 -4.98 -15.28
N VAL A 162 -0.47 -4.87 -14.81
CA VAL A 162 -1.56 -5.77 -15.25
C VAL A 162 -1.91 -5.54 -16.72
N GLY A 163 -1.93 -4.28 -17.18
CA GLY A 163 -2.15 -3.96 -18.59
C GLY A 163 -1.07 -4.54 -19.51
N ALA A 164 0.20 -4.44 -19.10
CA ALA A 164 1.32 -5.04 -19.83
C ALA A 164 1.22 -6.58 -19.86
N ALA A 165 0.89 -7.21 -18.73
CA ALA A 165 0.69 -8.66 -18.66
C ALA A 165 -0.44 -9.14 -19.58
N ILE A 166 -1.59 -8.45 -19.56
CA ILE A 166 -2.70 -8.76 -20.47
C ILE A 166 -2.28 -8.63 -21.93
N TYR A 167 -1.55 -7.57 -22.27
CA TYR A 167 -1.08 -7.38 -23.64
C TYR A 167 -0.13 -8.51 -24.06
N LEU A 168 0.83 -8.85 -23.24
CA LEU A 168 1.83 -9.88 -23.54
C LEU A 168 1.20 -11.28 -23.65
N GLU A 169 0.23 -11.62 -22.81
CA GLU A 169 -0.39 -12.94 -22.79
C GLU A 169 -1.51 -13.12 -23.84
N GLU A 170 -2.27 -12.06 -24.12
CA GLU A 170 -3.48 -12.22 -24.93
C GLU A 170 -3.38 -11.61 -26.35
N TYR A 171 -2.48 -10.64 -26.52
CA TYR A 171 -2.41 -9.87 -27.76
C TYR A 171 -1.05 -9.87 -28.44
N ALA A 172 0.01 -10.19 -27.72
CA ALA A 172 1.35 -10.19 -28.30
C ALA A 172 1.47 -11.25 -29.40
N PRO A 173 2.11 -10.96 -30.52
CA PRO A 173 2.34 -11.93 -31.58
C PRO A 173 3.32 -13.02 -31.15
N ASP A 174 3.03 -14.28 -31.51
CA ASP A 174 3.91 -15.43 -31.19
C ASP A 174 4.91 -15.72 -32.32
N THR A 175 4.70 -15.16 -33.52
CA THR A 175 5.46 -15.51 -34.73
C THR A 175 6.04 -14.29 -35.43
N GLY A 176 7.05 -14.53 -36.26
CA GLY A 176 7.71 -13.49 -37.06
C GLY A 176 8.64 -12.57 -36.24
N LEU A 177 8.94 -11.39 -36.77
CA LEU A 177 9.78 -10.39 -36.12
C LEU A 177 9.11 -9.82 -34.87
N ALA A 178 7.80 -9.62 -34.92
CA ALA A 178 7.02 -9.11 -33.80
C ALA A 178 7.00 -10.10 -32.63
N GLY A 179 6.89 -11.42 -32.88
CA GLY A 179 6.99 -12.44 -31.85
C GLY A 179 8.38 -12.51 -31.20
N ARG A 180 9.45 -12.34 -32.00
CA ARG A 180 10.81 -12.24 -31.46
C ARG A 180 10.97 -11.02 -30.55
N PHE A 181 10.35 -9.90 -30.92
CA PHE A 181 10.36 -8.69 -30.09
C PHE A 181 9.58 -8.89 -28.77
N SER A 182 8.40 -9.51 -28.82
CA SER A 182 7.62 -9.85 -27.63
C SER A 182 8.42 -10.73 -26.67
N ASN A 183 9.02 -11.81 -27.19
CA ASN A 183 9.86 -12.70 -26.38
C ASN A 183 11.10 -11.97 -25.81
N PHE A 184 11.72 -11.09 -26.57
CA PHE A 184 12.82 -10.24 -26.06
C PHE A 184 12.35 -9.36 -24.90
N VAL A 185 11.17 -8.75 -24.99
CA VAL A 185 10.58 -7.93 -23.92
C VAL A 185 10.31 -8.76 -22.68
N GLU A 186 9.70 -9.94 -22.81
CA GLU A 186 9.43 -10.87 -21.70
C GLU A 186 10.70 -11.28 -20.96
N ILE A 187 11.74 -11.69 -21.69
CA ILE A 187 13.04 -12.05 -21.10
C ILE A 187 13.63 -10.86 -20.33
N ASN A 188 13.53 -9.64 -20.88
CA ASN A 188 14.04 -8.46 -20.20
C ASN A 188 13.24 -8.12 -18.94
N ILE A 189 11.90 -8.27 -18.97
CA ILE A 189 11.05 -8.07 -17.78
C ILE A 189 11.46 -9.06 -16.69
N ALA A 190 11.65 -10.33 -17.01
CA ALA A 190 12.11 -11.34 -16.07
C ALA A 190 13.50 -11.03 -15.49
N ASN A 191 14.42 -10.56 -16.33
CA ASN A 191 15.76 -10.15 -15.89
C ASN A 191 15.71 -8.91 -14.98
N LEU A 192 14.85 -7.94 -15.30
CA LEU A 192 14.67 -6.74 -14.48
C LEU A 192 14.17 -7.08 -13.07
N ALA A 193 13.35 -8.10 -12.89
CA ALA A 193 12.91 -8.54 -11.57
C ALA A 193 14.09 -8.98 -10.66
N GLY A 194 15.22 -9.37 -11.23
CA GLY A 194 16.45 -9.76 -10.53
C GLY A 194 17.45 -8.63 -10.29
N VAL A 195 17.21 -7.41 -10.80
CA VAL A 195 18.14 -6.28 -10.66
C VAL A 195 18.17 -5.81 -9.20
N PRO A 196 19.37 -5.51 -8.65
CA PRO A 196 19.51 -4.94 -7.31
C PRO A 196 18.70 -3.66 -7.13
N SER A 197 18.00 -3.52 -6.00
CA SER A 197 17.08 -2.39 -5.74
C SER A 197 17.77 -1.02 -5.79
N VAL A 198 19.08 -0.94 -5.45
CA VAL A 198 19.88 0.28 -5.56
C VAL A 198 19.92 0.82 -6.99
N VAL A 199 19.97 -0.06 -8.00
CA VAL A 199 20.01 0.34 -9.41
C VAL A 199 18.72 1.08 -9.80
N TYR A 200 17.56 0.64 -9.28
CA TYR A 200 16.30 1.35 -9.45
C TYR A 200 16.32 2.72 -8.77
N GLY A 201 16.99 2.84 -7.63
CA GLY A 201 17.23 4.12 -6.98
C GLY A 201 18.04 5.08 -7.87
N LEU A 202 19.12 4.59 -8.48
CA LEU A 202 19.93 5.38 -9.44
C LEU A 202 19.12 5.75 -10.68
N LEU A 203 18.32 4.83 -11.21
CA LEU A 203 17.40 5.13 -12.32
C LEU A 203 16.38 6.20 -11.93
N GLY A 204 15.79 6.09 -10.74
CA GLY A 204 14.85 7.09 -10.22
C GLY A 204 15.49 8.46 -10.05
N LEU A 205 16.72 8.52 -9.52
CA LEU A 205 17.51 9.75 -9.40
C LEU A 205 17.75 10.36 -10.79
N ALA A 206 18.20 9.57 -11.73
CA ALA A 206 18.49 10.06 -13.09
C ALA A 206 17.22 10.56 -13.80
N LEU A 207 16.11 9.83 -13.69
CA LEU A 207 14.88 10.15 -14.39
C LEU A 207 14.11 11.29 -13.70
N PHE A 208 13.83 11.15 -12.41
CA PHE A 208 12.93 12.10 -11.73
C PHE A 208 13.66 13.37 -11.28
N ASN A 209 14.87 13.24 -10.69
CA ASN A 209 15.57 14.41 -10.19
C ASN A 209 16.37 15.12 -11.28
N ASN A 210 17.10 14.39 -12.14
CA ASN A 210 17.99 15.02 -13.12
C ASN A 210 17.29 15.33 -14.45
N ALA A 211 16.43 14.43 -14.98
CA ALA A 211 15.79 14.64 -16.27
C ALA A 211 14.47 15.43 -16.17
N LEU A 212 13.66 15.19 -15.11
CA LEU A 212 12.38 15.87 -14.90
C LEU A 212 12.49 17.04 -13.89
N ASP A 213 13.66 17.29 -13.32
CA ASP A 213 13.96 18.38 -12.38
C ASP A 213 13.04 18.38 -11.15
N PHE A 214 12.63 17.20 -10.69
CA PHE A 214 11.84 17.07 -9.48
C PHE A 214 12.71 17.30 -8.24
N PRO A 215 12.20 18.00 -7.21
CA PRO A 215 12.92 18.15 -5.95
C PRO A 215 13.26 16.79 -5.32
N PRO A 216 14.45 16.66 -4.68
CA PRO A 216 14.86 15.41 -4.05
C PRO A 216 13.88 14.97 -2.95
N GLY A 217 13.62 13.67 -2.87
CA GLY A 217 12.89 13.05 -1.76
C GLY A 217 11.40 13.36 -1.68
N ILE A 218 10.78 13.88 -2.74
CA ILE A 218 9.32 14.08 -2.78
C ILE A 218 8.59 12.75 -2.93
N VAL A 219 7.35 12.70 -2.40
CA VAL A 219 6.55 11.48 -2.38
C VAL A 219 6.36 10.86 -3.75
N ILE A 220 6.06 11.67 -4.78
CA ILE A 220 5.82 11.15 -6.14
C ILE A 220 7.05 10.49 -6.75
N SER A 221 8.26 11.06 -6.60
CA SER A 221 9.51 10.48 -7.09
C SER A 221 9.83 9.17 -6.36
N ALA A 222 9.62 9.15 -5.03
CA ALA A 222 9.80 7.95 -4.21
C ALA A 222 8.84 6.83 -4.65
N SER A 223 7.56 7.17 -4.84
CA SER A 223 6.53 6.23 -5.26
C SER A 223 6.79 5.68 -6.66
N ALA A 224 7.16 6.53 -7.60
CA ALA A 224 7.44 6.13 -8.97
C ALA A 224 8.72 5.27 -9.06
N THR A 225 9.77 5.60 -8.30
CA THR A 225 11.00 4.79 -8.22
C THR A 225 10.73 3.39 -7.67
N LEU A 226 9.98 3.28 -6.57
CA LEU A 226 9.54 1.98 -6.06
C LEU A 226 8.56 1.29 -7.00
N GLY A 227 7.73 2.05 -7.72
CA GLY A 227 6.85 1.54 -8.76
C GLY A 227 7.61 0.85 -9.89
N LEU A 228 8.69 1.46 -10.38
CA LEU A 228 9.57 0.85 -11.38
C LEU A 228 10.22 -0.44 -10.86
N LEU A 229 10.58 -0.49 -9.59
CA LEU A 229 11.17 -1.68 -8.96
C LEU A 229 10.19 -2.85 -8.91
N ILE A 230 8.93 -2.61 -8.57
CA ILE A 230 7.93 -3.69 -8.44
C ILE A 230 7.24 -4.03 -9.76
N LEU A 231 7.29 -3.15 -10.74
CA LEU A 231 6.59 -3.31 -12.02
C LEU A 231 6.89 -4.66 -12.70
N PRO A 232 8.15 -5.11 -12.85
CA PRO A 232 8.45 -6.41 -13.43
C PRO A 232 7.82 -7.56 -12.66
N ILE A 233 7.80 -7.49 -11.33
CA ILE A 233 7.25 -8.52 -10.46
C ILE A 233 5.72 -8.59 -10.63
N VAL A 234 5.05 -7.43 -10.72
CA VAL A 234 3.60 -7.36 -10.98
C VAL A 234 3.27 -7.92 -12.36
N ILE A 235 4.06 -7.60 -13.39
CA ILE A 235 3.87 -8.13 -14.75
C ILE A 235 3.97 -9.65 -14.74
N VAL A 236 5.07 -10.21 -14.24
CA VAL A 236 5.30 -11.68 -14.24
C VAL A 236 4.22 -12.40 -13.44
N SER A 237 3.88 -11.92 -12.24
CA SER A 237 2.84 -12.57 -11.43
C SER A 237 1.45 -12.47 -12.07
N ALA A 238 1.15 -11.38 -12.77
CA ALA A 238 -0.11 -11.25 -13.51
C ALA A 238 -0.15 -12.17 -14.75
N GLN A 239 0.97 -12.31 -15.48
CA GLN A 239 1.09 -13.27 -16.58
C GLN A 239 0.85 -14.71 -16.09
N GLU A 240 1.50 -15.12 -15.00
CA GLU A 240 1.30 -16.45 -14.41
C GLU A 240 -0.16 -16.69 -14.01
N ALA A 241 -0.83 -15.70 -13.43
CA ALA A 241 -2.23 -15.80 -13.06
C ALA A 241 -3.17 -15.92 -14.29
N ILE A 242 -2.86 -15.22 -15.39
CA ILE A 242 -3.62 -15.31 -16.65
C ILE A 242 -3.37 -16.67 -17.31
N ARG A 243 -2.13 -17.17 -17.32
CA ARG A 243 -1.77 -18.50 -17.85
C ARG A 243 -2.41 -19.65 -17.08
N ALA A 244 -2.64 -19.48 -15.79
CA ALA A 244 -3.28 -20.48 -14.94
C ALA A 244 -4.77 -20.72 -15.27
N VAL A 245 -5.41 -19.85 -16.04
CA VAL A 245 -6.81 -20.02 -16.47
C VAL A 245 -6.89 -21.15 -17.50
N PRO A 246 -7.71 -22.20 -17.27
CA PRO A 246 -7.80 -23.35 -18.16
C PRO A 246 -8.21 -23.00 -19.60
N ASP A 247 -7.53 -23.57 -20.58
CA ASP A 247 -7.83 -23.36 -22.01
C ASP A 247 -9.24 -23.82 -22.40
N SER A 248 -9.79 -24.82 -21.70
CA SER A 248 -11.17 -25.27 -21.91
C SER A 248 -12.21 -24.17 -21.71
N LEU A 249 -11.99 -23.26 -20.76
CA LEU A 249 -12.86 -22.09 -20.54
C LEU A 249 -12.76 -21.10 -21.71
N ARG A 250 -11.54 -20.88 -22.22
CA ARG A 250 -11.30 -20.02 -23.39
C ARG A 250 -11.98 -20.58 -24.64
N GLN A 251 -11.74 -21.88 -24.92
CA GLN A 251 -12.33 -22.57 -26.05
C GLN A 251 -13.85 -22.66 -25.99
N GLY A 252 -14.42 -22.90 -24.78
CA GLY A 252 -15.86 -22.86 -24.55
C GLY A 252 -16.47 -21.50 -24.87
N SER A 253 -15.81 -20.42 -24.48
CA SER A 253 -16.23 -19.04 -24.79
C SER A 253 -16.18 -18.77 -26.29
N TYR A 254 -15.10 -19.14 -26.97
CA TYR A 254 -14.97 -19.00 -28.43
C TYR A 254 -16.00 -19.85 -29.18
N GLY A 255 -16.29 -21.06 -28.69
CA GLY A 255 -17.32 -21.95 -29.25
C GLY A 255 -18.72 -21.37 -29.20
N MET A 256 -19.01 -20.47 -28.25
CA MET A 256 -20.26 -19.70 -28.16
C MET A 256 -20.24 -18.42 -29.02
N GLY A 257 -19.18 -18.17 -29.82
CA GLY A 257 -19.07 -17.00 -30.70
C GLY A 257 -18.54 -15.74 -30.01
N ALA A 258 -17.98 -15.83 -28.80
CA ALA A 258 -17.39 -14.67 -28.13
C ALA A 258 -16.11 -14.20 -28.83
N SER A 259 -15.91 -12.89 -28.91
CA SER A 259 -14.65 -12.29 -29.39
C SER A 259 -13.53 -12.43 -28.35
N ARG A 260 -12.27 -12.24 -28.77
CA ARG A 260 -11.11 -12.25 -27.84
C ARG A 260 -11.31 -11.32 -26.64
N TRP A 261 -11.78 -10.10 -26.88
CA TRP A 261 -12.07 -9.13 -25.81
C TRP A 261 -13.18 -9.59 -24.88
N GLN A 262 -14.24 -10.18 -25.41
CA GLN A 262 -15.33 -10.71 -24.59
C GLN A 262 -14.88 -11.88 -23.73
N THR A 263 -14.09 -12.80 -24.30
CA THR A 263 -13.50 -13.92 -23.57
C THR A 263 -12.55 -13.43 -22.47
N LEU A 264 -11.65 -12.50 -22.79
CA LEU A 264 -10.76 -11.90 -21.81
C LEU A 264 -11.53 -11.26 -20.65
N ARG A 265 -12.48 -10.39 -20.96
CA ARG A 265 -13.19 -9.59 -19.95
C ARG A 265 -14.14 -10.43 -19.08
N ASN A 266 -14.84 -11.40 -19.69
CA ASN A 266 -15.94 -12.11 -19.03
C ASN A 266 -15.55 -13.48 -18.48
N VAL A 267 -14.44 -14.06 -18.95
CA VAL A 267 -13.97 -15.40 -18.56
C VAL A 267 -12.59 -15.33 -17.93
N VAL A 268 -11.58 -14.85 -18.67
CA VAL A 268 -10.18 -14.92 -18.23
C VAL A 268 -9.89 -14.00 -17.06
N LEU A 269 -10.23 -12.71 -17.17
CA LEU A 269 -9.94 -11.74 -16.10
C LEU A 269 -10.64 -12.06 -14.78
N PRO A 270 -11.95 -12.39 -14.74
CA PRO A 270 -12.58 -12.75 -13.48
C PRO A 270 -11.93 -13.94 -12.78
N GLU A 271 -11.46 -14.93 -13.53
CA GLU A 271 -10.78 -16.11 -13.01
C GLU A 271 -9.33 -15.79 -12.58
N ALA A 272 -8.62 -14.95 -13.32
CA ALA A 272 -7.24 -14.55 -13.04
C ALA A 272 -7.11 -13.50 -11.92
N ILE A 273 -8.12 -12.65 -11.68
CA ILE A 273 -8.07 -11.54 -10.70
C ILE A 273 -7.58 -11.98 -9.31
N PRO A 274 -8.04 -13.09 -8.70
CA PRO A 274 -7.54 -13.52 -7.39
C PRO A 274 -6.03 -13.78 -7.38
N GLY A 275 -5.51 -14.41 -8.43
CA GLY A 275 -4.07 -14.66 -8.62
C GLY A 275 -3.28 -13.36 -8.82
N ILE A 276 -3.77 -12.48 -9.70
CA ILE A 276 -3.17 -11.15 -9.96
C ILE A 276 -3.07 -10.34 -8.68
N LEU A 277 -4.17 -10.27 -7.90
CA LEU A 277 -4.18 -9.53 -6.63
C LEU A 277 -3.22 -10.14 -5.62
N THR A 278 -3.16 -11.47 -5.51
CA THR A 278 -2.23 -12.15 -4.62
C THR A 278 -0.77 -11.82 -4.96
N GLY A 279 -0.39 -11.92 -6.23
CA GLY A 279 0.95 -11.57 -6.70
C GLY A 279 1.29 -10.09 -6.45
N THR A 280 0.34 -9.21 -6.74
CA THR A 280 0.50 -7.76 -6.47
C THR A 280 0.68 -7.46 -4.99
N ILE A 281 -0.11 -8.06 -4.10
CA ILE A 281 0.02 -7.89 -2.64
C ILE A 281 1.40 -8.35 -2.16
N LEU A 282 1.92 -9.46 -2.70
CA LEU A 282 3.27 -9.93 -2.37
C LEU A 282 4.35 -8.95 -2.85
N ALA A 283 4.21 -8.40 -4.05
CA ALA A 283 5.11 -7.38 -4.59
C ALA A 283 5.09 -6.09 -3.74
N LEU A 284 3.90 -5.60 -3.35
CA LEU A 284 3.74 -4.46 -2.46
C LEU A 284 4.36 -4.72 -1.08
N GLY A 285 4.14 -5.91 -0.52
CA GLY A 285 4.71 -6.31 0.77
C GLY A 285 6.24 -6.34 0.76
N ARG A 286 6.87 -6.63 -0.39
CA ARG A 286 8.31 -6.49 -0.57
C ARG A 286 8.73 -5.02 -0.58
N ALA A 287 8.06 -4.18 -1.35
CA ALA A 287 8.43 -2.78 -1.53
C ALA A 287 8.32 -1.95 -0.24
N ILE A 288 7.42 -2.31 0.69
CA ILE A 288 7.25 -1.62 1.97
C ILE A 288 8.54 -1.61 2.81
N GLY A 289 9.37 -2.64 2.70
CA GLY A 289 10.63 -2.75 3.43
C GLY A 289 11.85 -2.19 2.69
N GLU A 290 11.70 -1.72 1.46
CA GLU A 290 12.81 -1.26 0.65
C GLU A 290 13.37 0.08 1.15
N THR A 291 14.66 0.08 1.44
CA THR A 291 15.37 1.24 1.99
C THR A 291 16.31 1.86 0.96
N ALA A 292 17.02 1.03 0.20
CA ALA A 292 18.11 1.46 -0.66
C ALA A 292 17.69 2.45 -1.76
N PRO A 293 16.61 2.24 -2.53
CA PRO A 293 16.16 3.21 -3.53
C PRO A 293 15.80 4.55 -2.92
N LEU A 294 15.19 4.54 -1.73
CA LEU A 294 14.73 5.75 -1.04
C LEU A 294 15.91 6.61 -0.55
N ILE A 295 17.02 5.97 -0.12
CA ILE A 295 18.25 6.67 0.23
C ILE A 295 18.83 7.37 -1.01
N VAL A 296 18.90 6.67 -2.12
CA VAL A 296 19.53 7.18 -3.36
C VAL A 296 18.80 8.41 -3.89
N ILE A 297 17.47 8.41 -3.87
CA ILE A 297 16.66 9.58 -4.29
C ILE A 297 16.49 10.64 -3.20
N SER A 298 17.26 10.52 -2.11
CA SER A 298 17.32 11.49 -1.01
C SER A 298 15.99 11.73 -0.28
N VAL A 299 15.21 10.68 -0.06
CA VAL A 299 14.05 10.76 0.86
C VAL A 299 14.57 11.08 2.25
N PRO A 300 14.05 12.14 2.93
CA PRO A 300 14.57 12.52 4.23
C PRO A 300 14.24 11.48 5.30
N VAL A 301 15.24 11.17 6.11
CA VAL A 301 15.08 10.28 7.28
C VAL A 301 14.20 10.94 8.35
N PHE A 302 14.39 12.24 8.54
CA PHE A 302 13.75 13.07 9.57
C PHE A 302 12.90 14.17 8.91
N GLY A 303 12.03 13.76 8.00
CA GLY A 303 11.10 14.68 7.33
C GLY A 303 9.87 14.98 8.17
N GLY A 304 9.18 16.06 7.81
CA GLY A 304 7.84 16.35 8.31
C GLY A 304 6.80 15.41 7.68
N THR A 305 5.55 15.54 8.13
CA THR A 305 4.42 14.84 7.51
C THR A 305 4.20 15.43 6.11
N PRO A 306 4.20 14.61 5.05
CA PRO A 306 4.00 15.12 3.70
C PRO A 306 2.57 15.68 3.55
N GLY A 307 2.46 16.93 3.12
CA GLY A 307 1.18 17.60 2.87
C GLY A 307 0.64 17.36 1.46
N SER A 308 1.48 16.90 0.52
CA SER A 308 1.10 16.61 -0.87
C SER A 308 2.07 15.61 -1.50
N LEU A 309 1.76 15.15 -2.72
CA LEU A 309 2.65 14.27 -3.49
C LEU A 309 3.96 14.94 -3.91
N PHE A 310 3.97 16.26 -3.99
CA PHE A 310 5.13 17.08 -4.41
C PHE A 310 5.91 17.67 -3.24
N THR A 311 5.61 17.24 -2.01
CA THR A 311 6.41 17.56 -0.82
C THR A 311 7.28 16.38 -0.42
N SER A 312 8.38 16.67 0.25
CA SER A 312 9.25 15.63 0.79
C SER A 312 8.53 14.89 1.93
N GLY A 313 8.70 13.56 1.97
CA GLY A 313 8.09 12.70 2.98
C GLY A 313 9.12 11.78 3.59
N ALA A 314 9.01 11.53 4.89
CA ALA A 314 9.82 10.51 5.56
C ALA A 314 9.26 9.11 5.29
N ALA A 315 10.12 8.10 5.34
CA ALA A 315 9.72 6.70 5.18
C ALA A 315 10.14 5.85 6.38
N LEU A 316 9.27 4.90 6.76
CA LEU A 316 9.48 4.04 7.92
C LEU A 316 10.76 3.17 7.82
N PRO A 317 11.05 2.52 6.66
CA PRO A 317 12.29 1.75 6.50
C PRO A 317 13.55 2.60 6.70
N LEU A 318 13.57 3.84 6.17
CA LEU A 318 14.68 4.77 6.36
C LEU A 318 14.86 5.15 7.83
N ARG A 319 13.74 5.30 8.53
CA ARG A 319 13.73 5.61 9.95
C ARG A 319 14.35 4.49 10.78
N ILE A 320 13.98 3.24 10.49
CA ILE A 320 14.55 2.05 11.13
C ILE A 320 16.06 2.00 10.86
N PHE A 321 16.46 2.19 9.61
CA PHE A 321 17.86 2.20 9.22
C PHE A 321 18.66 3.27 9.99
N ALA A 322 18.18 4.51 10.04
CA ALA A 322 18.85 5.58 10.77
C ALA A 322 18.88 5.35 12.29
N SER A 323 17.82 4.77 12.85
CA SER A 323 17.80 4.41 14.28
C SER A 323 18.82 3.34 14.61
N SER A 324 19.12 2.41 13.68
CA SER A 324 20.13 1.37 13.88
C SER A 324 21.56 1.92 14.02
N ALA A 325 21.85 3.04 13.37
CA ALA A 325 23.14 3.72 13.40
C ALA A 325 23.22 4.83 14.48
N ASN A 326 22.18 5.02 15.30
CA ASN A 326 22.15 6.10 16.28
C ASN A 326 23.14 5.84 17.44
N ALA A 327 23.83 6.89 17.87
CA ALA A 327 24.80 6.82 18.97
C ALA A 327 24.15 6.54 20.32
N ILE A 328 22.91 7.00 20.53
CA ILE A 328 22.17 6.83 21.77
C ILE A 328 21.57 5.40 21.83
N PRO A 329 21.94 4.57 22.83
CA PRO A 329 21.49 3.18 22.93
C PRO A 329 19.95 3.01 22.94
N ALA A 330 19.22 3.94 23.55
CA ALA A 330 17.76 3.92 23.62
C ALA A 330 17.11 3.97 22.22
N TYR A 331 17.62 4.79 21.30
CA TYR A 331 17.17 4.79 19.92
C TYR A 331 17.53 3.50 19.19
N ARG A 332 18.76 3.02 19.37
CA ARG A 332 19.27 1.84 18.67
C ARG A 332 18.60 0.54 19.12
N LYS A 333 18.25 0.41 20.40
CA LYS A 333 17.64 -0.81 20.95
C LYS A 333 16.13 -0.69 21.09
N GLY A 334 15.63 0.39 21.69
CA GLY A 334 14.23 0.57 22.05
C GLY A 334 13.38 1.09 20.89
N VAL A 335 13.65 2.31 20.44
CA VAL A 335 12.87 2.96 19.38
C VAL A 335 12.93 2.15 18.08
N LEU A 336 14.11 1.61 17.71
CA LEU A 336 14.26 0.76 16.54
C LEU A 336 13.35 -0.48 16.62
N ALA A 337 13.34 -1.18 17.76
CA ALA A 337 12.51 -2.37 17.94
C ALA A 337 11.01 -2.03 17.79
N ALA A 338 10.57 -0.92 18.37
CA ALA A 338 9.19 -0.46 18.27
C ALA A 338 8.81 -0.09 16.82
N LEU A 339 9.70 0.61 16.08
CA LEU A 339 9.50 0.93 14.66
C LEU A 339 9.45 -0.34 13.80
N ALA A 340 10.28 -1.35 14.10
CA ALA A 340 10.26 -2.63 13.40
C ALA A 340 8.93 -3.37 13.60
N VAL A 341 8.36 -3.33 14.81
CA VAL A 341 7.02 -3.87 15.08
C VAL A 341 5.95 -3.14 14.27
N VAL A 342 6.00 -1.81 14.22
CA VAL A 342 5.05 -1.01 13.41
C VAL A 342 5.15 -1.39 11.92
N LEU A 343 6.36 -1.52 11.39
CA LEU A 343 6.58 -1.93 10.00
C LEU A 343 6.08 -3.37 9.75
N LEU A 344 6.30 -4.28 10.70
CA LEU A 344 5.82 -5.65 10.61
C LEU A 344 4.28 -5.68 10.58
N VAL A 345 3.62 -4.97 11.49
CA VAL A 345 2.15 -4.85 11.51
C VAL A 345 1.63 -4.27 10.20
N TYR A 346 2.25 -3.21 9.70
CA TYR A 346 1.89 -2.61 8.42
C TYR A 346 2.02 -3.59 7.25
N SER A 347 3.15 -4.30 7.15
CA SER A 347 3.40 -5.28 6.08
C SER A 347 2.48 -6.50 6.17
N THR A 348 2.19 -6.98 7.38
CA THR A 348 1.28 -8.12 7.57
C THR A 348 -0.16 -7.75 7.27
N THR A 349 -0.61 -6.55 7.62
CA THR A 349 -1.96 -6.07 7.30
C THR A 349 -2.20 -6.07 5.78
N ILE A 350 -1.22 -5.63 4.99
CA ILE A 350 -1.33 -5.65 3.53
C ILE A 350 -1.35 -7.10 2.99
N ARG A 351 -0.56 -8.02 3.57
CA ARG A 351 -0.51 -9.43 3.13
C ARG A 351 -1.74 -10.24 3.51
N THR A 352 -2.42 -9.91 4.59
CA THR A 352 -3.62 -10.64 5.05
C THR A 352 -4.90 -10.25 4.28
N THR A 353 -4.88 -9.18 3.50
CA THR A 353 -5.97 -8.79 2.60
C THR A 353 -6.05 -9.66 1.34
N ARG A 354 -5.87 -11.00 1.46
CA ARG A 354 -5.99 -11.92 0.32
C ARG A 354 -7.44 -11.96 -0.16
N PRO A 355 -7.69 -11.73 -1.46
CA PRO A 355 -8.98 -12.06 -2.03
C PRO A 355 -9.11 -13.59 -2.04
N THR A 356 -10.05 -14.09 -1.27
CA THR A 356 -10.36 -15.52 -1.25
C THR A 356 -11.01 -15.92 -2.57
N SER A 357 -10.44 -16.95 -3.19
CA SER A 357 -11.06 -17.60 -4.32
C SER A 357 -12.41 -18.17 -3.87
N ARG A 358 -13.51 -17.68 -4.42
CA ARG A 358 -14.81 -18.36 -4.29
C ARG A 358 -14.64 -19.76 -4.90
N SER A 359 -14.54 -20.77 -4.07
CA SER A 359 -14.79 -22.14 -4.50
C SER A 359 -16.24 -22.18 -5.01
N ILE A 360 -16.39 -22.22 -6.32
CA ILE A 360 -17.71 -22.51 -6.94
C ILE A 360 -18.09 -23.90 -6.42
N PRO A 361 -19.22 -24.04 -5.71
CA PRO A 361 -19.67 -25.36 -5.31
C PRO A 361 -19.93 -26.16 -6.60
N ARG A 362 -19.29 -27.32 -6.67
CA ARG A 362 -19.45 -28.31 -7.74
C ARG A 362 -20.88 -28.86 -7.73
#